data_011935f1780343184c0a99e3fb1f04b2
#
_entry.id   011935f1780343184c0a99e3fb1f04b2
#
_cell.length_a   1.000
_cell.length_b   1.000
_cell.length_c   1.000
_cell.angle_alpha   90.00
_cell.angle_beta   90.00
_cell.angle_gamma   90.00
#
_symmetry.space_group_name_H-M   'P 1'
#
loop_
_entity.id
_entity.type
_entity.pdbx_description
1 polymer ?
#
loop_
_entity_poly.entity_id
_entity_poly.type
_entity_poly.pdbx_seq_one_letter_code
_entity_poly.pdbx_strand_id
1 'polypeptide(L)'
;VQTCALPIFLFGLALGTAALIWERASVIGFGLLGGTPGVNVRQFVSEAVANSDNTVFLILWFVLGGLLALVTYAFSIVTAPLMVDRKADFVTAVLVSLRSFAANTVTLLLWGATIAVLTLLGFATLLFGLVIIMPVLGHASWHAYRDLVE
;
A
#
# COMPACT_ATOMS: atom_id res chain seq x y z
N VAL A 1 19.50 -9.87 21.73
CA VAL A 1 18.03 -9.95 21.56
C VAL A 1 17.40 -8.59 21.19
N GLN A 2 18.09 -7.47 21.37
CA GLN A 2 17.52 -6.12 21.09
C GLN A 2 17.63 -5.64 19.63
N THR A 3 18.37 -6.31 18.77
CA THR A 3 18.76 -5.77 17.45
C THR A 3 17.71 -5.89 16.35
N CYS A 4 16.71 -6.76 16.47
CA CYS A 4 15.69 -6.93 15.41
C CYS A 4 14.37 -6.19 15.68
N ALA A 5 14.04 -5.92 16.94
CA ALA A 5 12.77 -5.29 17.29
C ALA A 5 12.69 -3.82 16.87
N LEU A 6 13.77 -3.06 17.02
CA LEU A 6 13.81 -1.63 16.72
C LEU A 6 13.64 -1.32 15.23
N PRO A 7 14.35 -1.96 14.28
CA PRO A 7 14.12 -1.73 12.85
C PRO A 7 12.70 -2.03 12.40
N ILE A 8 12.13 -3.15 12.87
CA ILE A 8 10.75 -3.54 12.55
C ILE A 8 9.75 -2.51 13.13
N PHE A 9 9.98 -2.06 14.36
CA PHE A 9 9.15 -1.02 14.98
C PHE A 9 9.22 0.30 14.20
N LEU A 10 10.40 0.75 13.81
CA LEU A 10 10.58 1.97 12.99
C LEU A 10 9.88 1.85 11.63
N PHE A 11 9.96 0.69 11.00
CA PHE A 11 9.25 0.43 9.76
C PHE A 11 7.73 0.49 9.94
N GLY A 12 7.20 -0.16 10.98
CA GLY A 12 5.78 -0.11 11.33
C GLY A 12 5.31 1.32 11.65
N LEU A 13 6.14 2.09 12.37
CA LEU A 13 5.86 3.49 12.69
C LEU A 13 5.81 4.35 11.40
N ALA A 14 6.75 4.17 10.47
CA ALA A 14 6.77 4.89 9.21
C ALA A 14 5.52 4.60 8.37
N LEU A 15 5.13 3.33 8.24
CA LEU A 15 3.91 2.93 7.52
C LEU A 15 2.65 3.46 8.21
N GLY A 16 2.57 3.35 9.53
CA GLY A 16 1.46 3.86 10.33
C GLY A 16 1.30 5.37 10.21
N THR A 17 2.42 6.10 10.22
CA THR A 17 2.41 7.56 10.03
C THR A 17 1.93 7.93 8.62
N ALA A 18 2.40 7.24 7.58
CA ALA A 18 1.93 7.47 6.21
C ALA A 18 0.42 7.21 6.07
N ALA A 19 -0.08 6.13 6.68
CA ALA A 19 -1.50 5.79 6.69
C ALA A 19 -2.35 6.85 7.41
N LEU A 20 -1.88 7.35 8.57
CA LEU A 20 -2.57 8.40 9.33
C LEU A 20 -2.60 9.73 8.57
N ILE A 21 -1.49 10.12 7.92
CA ILE A 21 -1.44 11.32 7.09
C ILE A 21 -2.44 11.21 5.95
N TRP A 22 -2.48 10.08 5.26
CA TRP A 22 -3.41 9.83 4.16
C TRP A 22 -4.87 9.86 4.64
N GLU A 23 -5.17 9.22 5.75
CA GLU A 23 -6.51 9.20 6.35
C GLU A 23 -6.97 10.62 6.68
N ARG A 24 -6.12 11.43 7.35
CA ARG A 24 -6.45 12.82 7.69
C ARG A 24 -6.60 13.70 6.45
N ALA A 25 -5.72 13.57 5.47
CA ALA A 25 -5.83 14.29 4.21
C ALA A 25 -7.13 13.95 3.47
N SER A 26 -7.54 12.68 3.49
CA SER A 26 -8.80 12.23 2.89
C SER A 26 -10.01 12.82 3.62
N VAL A 27 -10.05 12.77 4.95
CA VAL A 27 -11.16 13.35 5.74
C VAL A 27 -11.30 14.85 5.48
N ILE A 28 -10.20 15.59 5.47
CA ILE A 28 -10.20 17.04 5.19
C ILE A 28 -10.65 17.30 3.75
N GLY A 29 -10.11 16.57 2.77
CA GLY A 29 -10.48 16.73 1.37
C GLY A 29 -11.97 16.50 1.11
N PHE A 30 -12.52 15.42 1.64
CA PHE A 30 -13.97 15.14 1.52
C PHE A 30 -14.82 16.13 2.30
N GLY A 31 -14.36 16.59 3.47
CA GLY A 31 -15.05 17.60 4.26
C GLY A 31 -15.16 18.97 3.56
N LEU A 32 -14.13 19.38 2.82
CA LEU A 32 -14.11 20.61 2.05
C LEU A 32 -15.08 20.60 0.84
N LEU A 33 -15.40 19.42 0.31
CA LEU A 33 -16.37 19.25 -0.76
C LEU A 33 -17.82 19.15 -0.28
N GLY A 34 -18.07 19.34 1.03
CA GLY A 34 -19.41 19.22 1.61
C GLY A 34 -19.89 17.78 1.78
N GLY A 35 -19.00 16.79 1.56
CA GLY A 35 -19.27 15.38 1.81
C GLY A 35 -19.17 15.08 3.31
N THR A 36 -20.21 14.48 3.90
CA THR A 36 -20.14 13.95 5.26
C THR A 36 -19.48 12.56 5.22
N PRO A 37 -18.32 12.36 5.87
CA PRO A 37 -17.71 11.05 5.98
C PRO A 37 -18.70 10.12 6.71
N GLY A 38 -19.13 9.05 6.05
CA GLY A 38 -20.03 8.07 6.65
C GLY A 38 -21.40 7.95 6.00
N VAL A 39 -21.70 8.75 4.99
CA VAL A 39 -22.92 8.60 4.19
C VAL A 39 -22.73 7.46 3.16
N ASN A 40 -23.79 6.73 2.95
CA ASN A 40 -23.96 5.57 2.08
C ASN A 40 -23.08 5.64 0.81
N VAL A 41 -22.20 4.65 0.61
CA VAL A 41 -21.26 4.57 -0.53
C VAL A 41 -21.97 4.80 -1.88
N ARG A 42 -23.20 4.32 -2.01
CA ARG A 42 -24.01 4.51 -3.22
C ARG A 42 -24.36 5.97 -3.46
N GLN A 43 -24.72 6.71 -2.42
CA GLN A 43 -25.03 8.13 -2.50
C GLN A 43 -23.77 8.93 -2.83
N PHE A 44 -22.66 8.62 -2.18
CA PHE A 44 -21.37 9.22 -2.47
C PHE A 44 -20.95 9.03 -3.94
N VAL A 45 -21.04 7.81 -4.48
CA VAL A 45 -20.72 7.53 -5.88
C VAL A 45 -21.66 8.26 -6.83
N SER A 46 -22.98 8.32 -6.53
CA SER A 46 -23.94 9.02 -7.37
C SER A 46 -23.72 10.54 -7.40
N GLU A 47 -23.40 11.14 -6.27
CA GLU A 47 -23.09 12.58 -6.17
C GLU A 47 -21.73 12.92 -6.81
N ALA A 48 -20.75 12.04 -6.67
CA ALA A 48 -19.44 12.19 -7.28
C ALA A 48 -19.48 12.16 -8.81
N VAL A 49 -20.36 11.33 -9.38
CA VAL A 49 -20.54 11.23 -10.84
C VAL A 49 -21.44 12.34 -11.37
N ALA A 50 -22.38 12.86 -10.55
CA ALA A 50 -23.33 13.88 -10.98
C ALA A 50 -22.71 15.29 -11.08
N ASN A 51 -21.66 15.58 -10.32
CA ASN A 51 -21.01 16.89 -10.29
C ASN A 51 -19.59 16.82 -10.87
N SER A 52 -19.31 17.59 -11.93
CA SER A 52 -17.98 17.62 -12.58
C SER A 52 -16.83 17.99 -11.62
N ASP A 53 -17.07 18.91 -10.69
CA ASP A 53 -16.05 19.35 -9.72
C ASP A 53 -15.68 18.23 -8.75
N ASN A 54 -16.65 17.43 -8.31
CA ASN A 54 -16.43 16.25 -7.49
C ASN A 54 -15.68 15.15 -8.25
N THR A 55 -15.93 15.02 -9.56
CA THR A 55 -15.24 14.05 -10.42
C THR A 55 -13.75 14.37 -10.52
N VAL A 56 -13.38 15.64 -10.75
CA VAL A 56 -11.99 16.07 -10.81
C VAL A 56 -11.27 15.80 -9.48
N PHE A 57 -11.92 16.12 -8.35
CA PHE A 57 -11.36 15.81 -7.04
C PHE A 57 -11.12 14.30 -6.84
N LEU A 58 -12.09 13.46 -7.20
CA LEU A 58 -11.95 12.01 -7.08
C LEU A 58 -10.79 11.48 -7.92
N ILE A 59 -10.64 11.94 -9.16
CA ILE A 59 -9.52 11.55 -10.01
C ILE A 59 -8.21 11.93 -9.35
N LEU A 60 -8.08 13.18 -8.87
CA LEU A 60 -6.89 13.64 -8.18
C LEU A 60 -6.62 12.83 -6.90
N TRP A 61 -7.64 12.54 -6.13
CA TRP A 61 -7.54 11.75 -4.90
C TRP A 61 -7.07 10.32 -5.19
N PHE A 62 -7.62 9.66 -6.22
CA PHE A 62 -7.17 8.32 -6.63
C PHE A 62 -5.75 8.33 -7.19
N VAL A 63 -5.37 9.36 -7.95
CA VAL A 63 -4.01 9.50 -8.49
C VAL A 63 -3.00 9.71 -7.35
N LEU A 64 -3.30 10.62 -6.41
CA LEU A 64 -2.43 10.87 -5.26
C LEU A 64 -2.34 9.65 -4.34
N GLY A 65 -3.47 8.98 -4.08
CA GLY A 65 -3.50 7.75 -3.29
C GLY A 65 -2.75 6.60 -3.97
N GLY A 66 -2.92 6.46 -5.26
CA GLY A 66 -2.18 5.47 -6.06
C GLY A 66 -0.68 5.74 -6.07
N LEU A 67 -0.27 7.00 -6.18
CA LEU A 67 1.14 7.39 -6.09
C LEU A 67 1.72 7.10 -4.69
N LEU A 68 1.00 7.45 -3.64
CA LEU A 68 1.41 7.15 -2.27
C LEU A 68 1.50 5.63 -2.03
N ALA A 69 0.54 4.87 -2.53
CA ALA A 69 0.57 3.41 -2.46
C ALA A 69 1.77 2.82 -3.21
N LEU A 70 2.09 3.34 -4.40
CA LEU A 70 3.25 2.93 -5.18
C LEU A 70 4.56 3.23 -4.45
N VAL A 71 4.69 4.42 -3.87
CA VAL A 71 5.86 4.80 -3.07
C VAL A 71 5.99 3.87 -1.87
N THR A 72 4.92 3.67 -1.11
CA THR A 72 4.89 2.77 0.05
C THR A 72 5.24 1.33 -0.35
N TYR A 73 4.74 0.86 -1.49
CA TYR A 73 5.07 -0.45 -2.04
C TYR A 73 6.56 -0.58 -2.37
N ALA A 74 7.13 0.41 -3.09
CA ALA A 74 8.56 0.42 -3.43
C ALA A 74 9.46 0.43 -2.18
N PHE A 75 9.04 1.11 -1.12
CA PHE A 75 9.72 1.10 0.18
C PHE A 75 9.62 -0.25 0.90
N SER A 76 8.52 -0.97 0.73
CA SER A 76 8.15 -2.10 1.60
C SER A 76 8.53 -3.46 1.03
N ILE A 77 8.54 -3.61 -0.30
CA ILE A 77 8.57 -4.93 -0.98
C ILE A 77 9.79 -5.79 -0.60
N VAL A 78 10.95 -5.20 -0.40
CA VAL A 78 12.17 -5.89 0.03
C VAL A 78 12.50 -5.56 1.49
N THR A 79 12.10 -4.41 2.00
CA THR A 79 12.45 -3.94 3.35
C THR A 79 11.98 -4.92 4.43
N ALA A 80 10.71 -5.28 4.42
CA ALA A 80 10.13 -6.15 5.43
C ALA A 80 10.79 -7.53 5.49
N PRO A 81 10.90 -8.28 4.37
CA PRO A 81 11.55 -9.59 4.40
C PRO A 81 13.05 -9.49 4.69
N LEU A 82 13.76 -8.47 4.20
CA LEU A 82 15.19 -8.30 4.42
C LEU A 82 15.55 -8.06 5.90
N MET A 83 14.74 -7.28 6.62
CA MET A 83 14.94 -7.06 8.05
C MET A 83 14.75 -8.34 8.87
N VAL A 84 13.84 -9.22 8.44
CA VAL A 84 13.58 -10.49 9.11
C VAL A 84 14.65 -11.53 8.77
N ASP A 85 15.01 -11.65 7.49
CA ASP A 85 15.92 -12.67 6.97
C ASP A 85 17.39 -12.39 7.34
N ARG A 86 17.87 -11.17 7.05
CA ARG A 86 19.29 -10.80 7.19
C ARG A 86 19.59 -9.86 8.36
N LYS A 87 18.61 -9.62 9.23
CA LYS A 87 18.74 -8.70 10.39
C LYS A 87 19.31 -7.33 10.00
N ALA A 88 18.98 -6.86 8.79
CA ALA A 88 19.43 -5.57 8.29
C ALA A 88 18.84 -4.42 9.13
N ASP A 89 19.55 -3.32 9.22
CA ASP A 89 19.04 -2.08 9.78
C ASP A 89 17.99 -1.46 8.83
N PHE A 90 17.11 -0.62 9.39
CA PHE A 90 15.99 -0.02 8.67
C PHE A 90 16.44 0.77 7.43
N VAL A 91 17.48 1.62 7.56
CA VAL A 91 17.93 2.47 6.47
C VAL A 91 18.51 1.66 5.32
N THR A 92 19.36 0.69 5.62
CA THR A 92 19.94 -0.23 4.62
C THR A 92 18.85 -1.02 3.92
N ALA A 93 17.88 -1.55 4.66
CA ALA A 93 16.78 -2.32 4.09
C ALA A 93 15.92 -1.48 3.12
N VAL A 94 15.60 -0.25 3.47
CA VAL A 94 14.87 0.69 2.59
C VAL A 94 15.67 1.00 1.33
N LEU A 95 16.97 1.29 1.45
CA LEU A 95 17.82 1.58 0.29
C LEU A 95 17.93 0.39 -0.66
N VAL A 96 18.04 -0.83 -0.13
CA VAL A 96 18.02 -2.05 -0.95
C VAL A 96 16.67 -2.21 -1.64
N SER A 97 15.56 -1.98 -0.95
CA SER A 97 14.21 -2.06 -1.54
C SER A 97 14.05 -1.09 -2.72
N LEU A 98 14.44 0.18 -2.55
CA LEU A 98 14.37 1.17 -3.61
C LEU A 98 15.27 0.83 -4.80
N ARG A 99 16.48 0.34 -4.56
CA ARG A 99 17.40 -0.09 -5.63
C ARG A 99 16.84 -1.29 -6.39
N SER A 100 16.32 -2.29 -5.69
CA SER A 100 15.69 -3.47 -6.29
C SER A 100 14.48 -3.07 -7.13
N PHE A 101 13.65 -2.13 -6.62
CA PHE A 101 12.52 -1.59 -7.34
C PHE A 101 12.98 -0.86 -8.63
N ALA A 102 13.97 0.00 -8.56
CA ALA A 102 14.50 0.73 -9.70
C ALA A 102 15.13 -0.20 -10.76
N ALA A 103 15.81 -1.27 -10.33
CA ALA A 103 16.42 -2.25 -11.22
C ALA A 103 15.39 -3.17 -11.92
N ASN A 104 14.26 -3.45 -11.25
CA ASN A 104 13.25 -4.41 -11.73
C ASN A 104 11.85 -3.78 -11.81
N THR A 105 11.76 -2.51 -12.19
CA THR A 105 10.51 -1.70 -12.12
C THR A 105 9.32 -2.40 -12.78
N VAL A 106 9.46 -2.90 -14.01
CA VAL A 106 8.35 -3.52 -14.75
C VAL A 106 7.85 -4.78 -14.05
N THR A 107 8.76 -5.65 -13.64
CA THR A 107 8.42 -6.90 -12.95
C THR A 107 7.73 -6.62 -11.62
N LEU A 108 8.24 -5.66 -10.85
CA LEU A 108 7.66 -5.30 -9.56
C LEU A 108 6.33 -4.54 -9.69
N LEU A 109 6.14 -3.73 -10.74
CA LEU A 109 4.84 -3.14 -11.02
C LEU A 109 3.79 -4.19 -11.39
N LEU A 110 4.15 -5.18 -12.21
CA LEU A 110 3.26 -6.31 -12.52
C LEU A 110 2.92 -7.13 -11.26
N TRP A 111 3.92 -7.35 -10.41
CA TRP A 111 3.70 -8.02 -9.13
C TRP A 111 2.79 -7.21 -8.19
N GLY A 112 3.03 -5.91 -8.07
CA GLY A 112 2.18 -5.00 -7.29
C GLY A 112 0.74 -4.95 -7.81
N ALA A 113 0.56 -4.92 -9.14
CA ALA A 113 -0.76 -5.00 -9.78
C ALA A 113 -1.45 -6.34 -9.44
N THR A 114 -0.72 -7.44 -9.48
CA THR A 114 -1.24 -8.77 -9.10
C THR A 114 -1.72 -8.78 -7.65
N ILE A 115 -0.92 -8.23 -6.72
CA ILE A 115 -1.31 -8.10 -5.31
C ILE A 115 -2.59 -7.27 -5.19
N ALA A 116 -2.66 -6.12 -5.88
CA ALA A 116 -3.82 -5.23 -5.81
C ALA A 116 -5.10 -5.92 -6.33
N VAL A 117 -5.03 -6.57 -7.49
CA VAL A 117 -6.17 -7.29 -8.09
C VAL A 117 -6.65 -8.42 -7.18
N LEU A 118 -5.74 -9.26 -6.68
CA LEU A 118 -6.10 -10.36 -5.79
C LEU A 118 -6.70 -9.86 -4.47
N THR A 119 -6.15 -8.78 -3.92
CA THR A 119 -6.70 -8.16 -2.71
C THR A 119 -8.11 -7.61 -2.95
N LEU A 120 -8.34 -6.92 -4.08
CA LEU A 120 -9.67 -6.43 -4.46
C LEU A 120 -10.67 -7.58 -4.63
N LEU A 121 -10.27 -8.69 -5.25
CA LEU A 121 -11.10 -9.90 -5.32
C LEU A 121 -11.41 -10.47 -3.94
N GLY A 122 -10.43 -10.44 -3.02
CA GLY A 122 -10.64 -10.83 -1.63
C GLY A 122 -11.67 -9.95 -0.92
N PHE A 123 -11.67 -8.65 -1.15
CA PHE A 123 -12.70 -7.74 -0.63
C PHE A 123 -14.08 -8.00 -1.28
N ALA A 124 -14.13 -8.25 -2.58
CA ALA A 124 -15.38 -8.54 -3.30
C ALA A 124 -16.09 -9.79 -2.77
N THR A 125 -15.35 -10.73 -2.18
CA THR A 125 -15.90 -11.92 -1.52
C THR A 125 -16.23 -11.70 -0.03
N LEU A 126 -16.56 -10.48 0.37
CA LEU A 126 -16.86 -10.09 1.76
C LEU A 126 -15.75 -10.51 2.76
N LEU A 127 -14.50 -10.32 2.37
CA LEU A 127 -13.29 -10.66 3.14
C LEU A 127 -12.96 -12.16 3.25
N PHE A 128 -13.89 -13.06 2.96
CA PHE A 128 -13.61 -14.51 3.02
C PHE A 128 -12.48 -14.93 2.08
N GLY A 129 -12.39 -14.33 0.90
CA GLY A 129 -11.28 -14.57 -0.04
C GLY A 129 -9.92 -14.20 0.52
N LEU A 130 -9.83 -13.19 1.39
CA LEU A 130 -8.56 -12.79 1.99
C LEU A 130 -7.94 -13.87 2.87
N VAL A 131 -8.75 -14.72 3.50
CA VAL A 131 -8.25 -15.83 4.33
C VAL A 131 -7.36 -16.77 3.50
N ILE A 132 -7.67 -16.97 2.22
CA ILE A 132 -6.88 -17.79 1.30
C ILE A 132 -5.81 -16.95 0.59
N ILE A 133 -6.16 -15.77 0.12
CA ILE A 133 -5.31 -14.92 -0.71
C ILE A 133 -4.11 -14.40 0.10
N MET A 134 -4.28 -14.00 1.36
CA MET A 134 -3.19 -13.43 2.17
C MET A 134 -2.04 -14.41 2.42
N PRO A 135 -2.25 -15.67 2.83
CA PRO A 135 -1.16 -16.64 2.94
C PRO A 135 -0.46 -16.92 1.60
N VAL A 136 -1.22 -16.99 0.51
CA VAL A 136 -0.67 -17.23 -0.84
C VAL A 136 0.21 -16.06 -1.27
N LEU A 137 -0.27 -14.81 -1.12
CA LEU A 137 0.50 -13.61 -1.42
C LEU A 137 1.73 -13.49 -0.53
N GLY A 138 1.64 -13.84 0.75
CA GLY A 138 2.77 -13.84 1.67
C GLY A 138 3.89 -14.80 1.22
N HIS A 139 3.53 -16.03 0.86
CA HIS A 139 4.50 -17.01 0.34
C HIS A 139 5.09 -16.58 -1.00
N ALA A 140 4.28 -16.13 -1.92
CA ALA A 140 4.73 -15.69 -3.24
C ALA A 140 5.63 -14.43 -3.14
N SER A 141 5.31 -13.48 -2.25
CA SER A 141 6.16 -12.31 -1.99
C SER A 141 7.50 -12.68 -1.37
N TRP A 142 7.55 -13.72 -0.55
CA TRP A 142 8.80 -14.25 -0.01
C TRP A 142 9.71 -14.82 -1.12
N HIS A 143 9.15 -15.56 -2.07
CA HIS A 143 9.91 -16.05 -3.22
C HIS A 143 10.39 -14.90 -4.10
N ALA A 144 9.52 -13.94 -4.41
CA ALA A 144 9.89 -12.75 -5.17
C ALA A 144 11.03 -11.96 -4.50
N TYR A 145 11.01 -11.83 -3.17
CA TYR A 145 12.11 -11.22 -2.41
C TYR A 145 13.43 -11.99 -2.61
N ARG A 146 13.42 -13.31 -2.51
CA ARG A 146 14.63 -14.12 -2.68
C ARG A 146 15.24 -13.96 -4.06
N ASP A 147 14.42 -13.98 -5.10
CA ASP A 147 14.87 -13.79 -6.49
C ASP A 147 15.47 -12.39 -6.76
N LEU A 148 15.10 -11.39 -5.93
CA LEU A 148 15.61 -10.01 -6.06
C LEU A 148 16.92 -9.77 -5.31
N VAL A 149 17.25 -10.59 -4.30
CA VAL A 149 18.36 -10.34 -3.37
C VAL A 149 19.46 -11.39 -3.49
N GLU A 150 19.19 -12.53 -4.12
CA GLU A 150 20.18 -13.53 -4.52
C GLU A 150 20.83 -13.18 -5.85
#